data_67e1e8281b1ec1f8b66f26d73b4f4a67
#
_entry.id   67e1e8281b1ec1f8b66f26d73b4f4a67
#
_cell.length_a   1.000
_cell.length_b   1.000
_cell.length_c   1.000
_cell.angle_alpha   90.00
_cell.angle_beta   90.00
_cell.angle_gamma   90.00
#
_symmetry.space_group_name_H-M   'P 1'
#
loop_
_entity.id
_entity.type
_entity.pdbx_description
1 polymer ?
#
loop_
_entity_poly.entity_id
_entity_poly.type
_entity_poly.pdbx_seq_one_letter_code
_entity_poly.pdbx_strand_id
1 'polypeptide(L)'
;MTPTRRVVTGIVDGIDVLESDGPAPNSLDIGPVAVSEVWWSERGHRTVGDPCDRTTPGFPLEPPPGGASARIIRMPGIPDGADLDSTWLRVDGDDPSTPGMHATDTLDFMVVLDGSVVLGLDDGERVIGPGEYVVQRGTRHRWRPADEHGWTYFVAMLRPDPTVSPVDGSVRVHSTGDAPVRRVITGAPVLDGAAEVHLANGGFTMTDMWHTGGPLRRAAQGGDPDGPWALEPTAGGAWFRQWTLEPAPPSDAGWHRTRTIDLDIVLRGRVRLDLPGGITTDAGPGDVIVQRGTDHRWTALGDETLVVATVMFDAVW
;
A
#
# COMPACT_ATOMS: atom_id res chain seq x y z
N MET A 1 8.04 14.58 -15.44
CA MET A 1 7.60 13.15 -15.49
C MET A 1 6.08 13.10 -15.43
N THR A 2 5.45 12.04 -15.94
CA THR A 2 3.99 11.93 -15.87
C THR A 2 3.59 11.60 -14.43
N PRO A 3 2.68 12.39 -13.81
CA PRO A 3 2.15 12.04 -12.49
C PRO A 3 1.47 10.66 -12.51
N THR A 4 1.43 10.00 -11.36
CA THR A 4 0.70 8.73 -11.21
C THR A 4 -0.77 8.92 -11.60
N ARG A 5 -1.29 8.05 -12.46
CA ARG A 5 -2.72 8.02 -12.75
C ARG A 5 -3.46 7.41 -11.57
N ARG A 6 -4.52 8.09 -11.16
CA ARG A 6 -5.40 7.68 -10.07
C ARG A 6 -6.85 7.66 -10.55
N VAL A 7 -7.50 6.53 -10.32
CA VAL A 7 -8.93 6.33 -10.55
C VAL A 7 -9.61 6.34 -9.18
N VAL A 8 -10.67 7.12 -9.01
CA VAL A 8 -11.43 7.18 -7.75
C VAL A 8 -12.88 6.85 -8.03
N THR A 9 -13.41 5.86 -7.32
CA THR A 9 -14.84 5.54 -7.32
C THR A 9 -15.53 6.16 -6.11
N GLY A 10 -16.83 6.29 -6.15
CA GLY A 10 -17.60 6.82 -5.02
C GLY A 10 -19.09 6.62 -5.18
N ILE A 11 -19.83 6.99 -4.14
CA ILE A 11 -21.29 6.91 -4.12
C ILE A 11 -21.83 8.33 -3.98
N VAL A 12 -22.52 8.82 -5.01
CA VAL A 12 -23.16 10.13 -5.05
C VAL A 12 -24.67 9.94 -5.16
N ASP A 13 -25.42 10.47 -4.21
CA ASP A 13 -26.88 10.32 -4.15
C ASP A 13 -27.36 8.85 -4.22
N GLY A 14 -26.59 7.92 -3.65
CA GLY A 14 -26.87 6.48 -3.67
C GLY A 14 -26.54 5.78 -4.99
N ILE A 15 -25.86 6.45 -5.91
CA ILE A 15 -25.45 5.91 -7.20
C ILE A 15 -23.93 5.71 -7.20
N ASP A 16 -23.50 4.53 -7.62
CA ASP A 16 -22.08 4.21 -7.82
C ASP A 16 -21.55 4.98 -9.03
N VAL A 17 -20.47 5.73 -8.85
CA VAL A 17 -19.91 6.62 -9.88
C VAL A 17 -18.38 6.48 -9.96
N LEU A 18 -17.84 6.86 -11.11
CA LEU A 18 -16.42 7.19 -11.27
C LEU A 18 -16.26 8.68 -10.98
N GLU A 19 -15.73 9.01 -9.79
CA GLU A 19 -15.56 10.42 -9.38
C GLU A 19 -14.42 11.12 -10.12
N SER A 20 -13.32 10.41 -10.33
CA SER A 20 -12.18 10.94 -11.11
C SER A 20 -11.38 9.82 -11.77
N ASP A 21 -10.77 10.15 -12.91
CA ASP A 21 -9.82 9.31 -13.62
C ASP A 21 -8.78 10.22 -14.29
N GLY A 22 -7.55 10.23 -13.79
CA GLY A 22 -6.50 11.10 -14.28
C GLY A 22 -5.31 11.20 -13.34
N PRO A 23 -4.43 12.20 -13.55
CA PRO A 23 -3.26 12.40 -12.69
C PRO A 23 -3.66 12.64 -11.24
N ALA A 24 -2.89 12.10 -10.29
CA ALA A 24 -3.05 12.42 -8.88
C ALA A 24 -2.96 13.96 -8.67
N PRO A 25 -3.97 14.59 -8.01
CA PRO A 25 -4.10 16.05 -8.01
C PRO A 25 -3.01 16.75 -7.22
N ASN A 26 -2.43 16.07 -6.23
CA ASN A 26 -1.31 16.57 -5.46
C ASN A 26 -0.04 15.81 -5.83
N SER A 27 0.79 16.40 -6.66
CA SER A 27 2.04 15.80 -7.14
C SER A 27 3.16 16.84 -7.10
N LEU A 28 4.34 16.39 -6.67
CA LEU A 28 5.56 17.16 -6.62
C LEU A 28 6.58 16.49 -7.54
N ASP A 29 7.17 17.28 -8.44
CA ASP A 29 8.29 16.85 -9.29
C ASP A 29 9.43 17.86 -9.09
N ILE A 30 10.51 17.42 -8.44
CA ILE A 30 11.70 18.23 -8.17
C ILE A 30 12.94 17.58 -8.80
N GLY A 31 12.82 17.20 -10.05
CA GLY A 31 13.87 16.58 -10.84
C GLY A 31 13.98 15.08 -10.59
N PRO A 32 15.03 14.58 -9.90
CA PRO A 32 15.17 13.13 -9.70
C PRO A 32 14.13 12.54 -8.73
N VAL A 33 13.48 13.36 -7.91
CA VAL A 33 12.46 12.94 -6.95
C VAL A 33 11.09 13.38 -7.44
N ALA A 34 10.13 12.46 -7.45
CA ALA A 34 8.73 12.77 -7.71
C ALA A 34 7.84 12.07 -6.68
N VAL A 35 6.84 12.78 -6.19
CA VAL A 35 5.85 12.28 -5.22
C VAL A 35 4.46 12.52 -5.79
N SER A 36 3.63 11.49 -5.80
CA SER A 36 2.21 11.59 -6.10
C SER A 36 1.43 11.12 -4.88
N GLU A 37 0.68 12.02 -4.26
CA GLU A 37 -0.20 11.64 -3.16
C GLU A 37 -1.48 11.02 -3.72
N VAL A 38 -1.74 9.79 -3.32
CA VAL A 38 -2.85 8.98 -3.83
C VAL A 38 -4.06 9.08 -2.92
N TRP A 39 -3.80 9.15 -1.61
CA TRP A 39 -4.83 9.22 -0.59
C TRP A 39 -4.34 9.94 0.66
N TRP A 40 -5.25 10.64 1.32
CA TRP A 40 -5.06 11.24 2.63
C TRP A 40 -6.33 11.14 3.44
N SER A 41 -6.24 10.70 4.67
CA SER A 41 -7.36 10.73 5.61
C SER A 41 -6.94 11.24 6.98
N GLU A 42 -7.80 11.99 7.61
CA GLU A 42 -7.71 12.36 9.01
C GLU A 42 -8.47 11.34 9.88
N ARG A 43 -8.33 11.45 11.18
CA ARG A 43 -9.06 10.62 12.14
C ARG A 43 -10.57 10.68 11.90
N GLY A 44 -11.22 9.51 11.83
CA GLY A 44 -12.68 9.41 11.65
C GLY A 44 -13.19 9.68 10.22
N HIS A 45 -12.31 10.03 9.28
CA HIS A 45 -12.66 10.27 7.88
C HIS A 45 -12.44 9.04 7.00
N ARG A 46 -13.05 7.94 7.39
CA ARG A 46 -13.14 6.71 6.58
C ARG A 46 -14.58 6.45 6.19
N THR A 47 -15.26 7.49 5.75
CA THR A 47 -16.66 7.39 5.31
C THR A 47 -16.69 7.19 3.80
N VAL A 48 -17.35 6.17 3.35
CA VAL A 48 -17.48 5.81 1.94
C VAL A 48 -18.08 6.95 1.10
N GLY A 49 -19.05 7.66 1.64
CA GLY A 49 -19.73 8.79 0.98
C GLY A 49 -19.09 10.16 1.23
N ASP A 50 -17.93 10.24 1.89
CA ASP A 50 -17.26 11.53 2.08
C ASP A 50 -16.64 11.99 0.74
N PRO A 51 -17.08 13.13 0.16
CA PRO A 51 -16.57 13.63 -1.12
C PRO A 51 -15.11 14.11 -1.03
N CYS A 52 -14.47 13.95 0.10
CA CYS A 52 -13.15 14.48 0.37
C CYS A 52 -12.05 13.64 -0.25
N ASP A 53 -11.66 14.02 -1.44
CA ASP A 53 -10.32 13.81 -1.93
C ASP A 53 -9.37 14.77 -1.20
N ARG A 54 -8.93 14.36 -0.03
CA ARG A 54 -8.07 15.21 0.81
C ARG A 54 -6.60 14.89 0.57
N THR A 55 -6.14 15.21 -0.61
CA THR A 55 -4.71 15.36 -0.79
C THR A 55 -4.25 16.64 -0.10
N THR A 56 -3.19 16.55 0.71
CA THR A 56 -2.76 17.67 1.54
C THR A 56 -1.57 18.38 0.90
N PRO A 57 -1.67 19.68 0.63
CA PRO A 57 -0.49 20.45 0.18
C PRO A 57 0.65 20.35 1.17
N GLY A 58 1.89 20.27 0.66
CA GLY A 58 3.11 20.29 1.47
C GLY A 58 3.66 18.94 1.88
N PHE A 59 3.05 17.82 1.56
CA PHE A 59 3.55 16.45 1.76
C PHE A 59 4.13 16.21 3.16
N PRO A 60 3.38 16.41 4.26
CA PRO A 60 3.89 16.12 5.59
C PRO A 60 4.35 14.67 5.66
N LEU A 61 5.45 14.39 6.35
CA LEU A 61 6.02 13.04 6.41
C LEU A 61 5.00 12.06 6.97
N GLU A 62 4.36 12.38 8.09
CA GLU A 62 3.38 11.54 8.76
C GLU A 62 1.96 12.12 8.66
N PRO A 63 0.93 11.27 8.54
CA PRO A 63 -0.45 11.72 8.70
C PRO A 63 -0.75 12.11 10.16
N PRO A 64 -1.87 12.80 10.44
CA PRO A 64 -2.29 13.10 11.80
C PRO A 64 -2.62 11.83 12.58
N PRO A 65 -2.61 11.86 13.93
CA PRO A 65 -2.99 10.71 14.76
C PRO A 65 -4.35 10.13 14.37
N GLY A 66 -4.41 8.82 14.13
CA GLY A 66 -5.59 8.10 13.65
C GLY A 66 -5.87 8.26 12.15
N GLY A 67 -5.03 9.01 11.44
CA GLY A 67 -5.11 9.19 10.00
C GLY A 67 -4.23 8.22 9.21
N ALA A 68 -4.31 8.34 7.88
CA ALA A 68 -3.48 7.61 6.93
C ALA A 68 -3.12 8.50 5.73
N SER A 69 -1.95 8.25 5.15
CA SER A 69 -1.53 8.80 3.87
C SER A 69 -1.07 7.69 2.95
N ALA A 70 -1.25 7.86 1.65
CA ALA A 70 -0.71 6.92 0.67
C ALA A 70 -0.10 7.68 -0.50
N ARG A 71 1.09 7.22 -0.92
CA ARG A 71 1.89 7.91 -1.94
C ARG A 71 2.58 6.91 -2.86
N ILE A 72 2.78 7.33 -4.10
CA ILE A 72 3.78 6.76 -4.98
C ILE A 72 4.95 7.73 -5.02
N ILE A 73 6.14 7.23 -4.71
CA ILE A 73 7.36 8.03 -4.62
C ILE A 73 8.38 7.42 -5.56
N ARG A 74 8.98 8.27 -6.40
CA ARG A 74 10.11 7.92 -7.26
C ARG A 74 11.35 8.61 -6.74
N MET A 75 12.42 7.85 -6.63
CA MET A 75 13.71 8.29 -6.12
C MET A 75 14.80 8.01 -7.17
N PRO A 76 15.89 8.80 -7.17
CA PRO A 76 17.03 8.55 -8.04
C PRO A 76 17.82 7.30 -7.63
N GLY A 77 18.60 6.79 -8.55
CA GLY A 77 19.64 5.79 -8.29
C GLY A 77 20.91 6.41 -7.68
N ILE A 78 21.91 5.55 -7.50
CA ILE A 78 23.24 5.97 -7.02
C ILE A 78 23.91 6.82 -8.11
N PRO A 79 24.33 8.06 -7.79
CA PRO A 79 25.10 8.87 -8.75
C PRO A 79 26.47 8.22 -9.04
N ASP A 80 26.95 8.39 -10.27
CA ASP A 80 28.27 7.91 -10.68
C ASP A 80 29.38 8.41 -9.73
N GLY A 81 30.17 7.46 -9.21
CA GLY A 81 31.29 7.74 -8.32
C GLY A 81 30.92 8.20 -6.93
N ALA A 82 29.63 8.13 -6.56
CA ALA A 82 29.21 8.48 -5.21
C ALA A 82 29.70 7.46 -4.17
N ASP A 83 30.08 7.96 -3.01
CA ASP A 83 30.28 7.13 -1.82
C ASP A 83 28.92 6.58 -1.35
N LEU A 84 28.82 5.27 -1.15
CA LEU A 84 27.57 4.60 -0.77
C LEU A 84 26.98 5.15 0.53
N ASP A 85 27.80 5.49 1.51
CA ASP A 85 27.32 6.07 2.76
C ASP A 85 26.71 7.46 2.58
N SER A 86 27.08 8.18 1.51
CA SER A 86 26.48 9.46 1.15
C SER A 86 25.12 9.34 0.47
N THR A 87 24.72 8.12 0.05
CA THR A 87 23.47 7.89 -0.69
C THR A 87 22.26 7.58 0.19
N TRP A 88 22.44 7.47 1.51
CA TRP A 88 21.33 7.33 2.44
C TRP A 88 20.41 8.55 2.38
N LEU A 89 19.11 8.29 2.23
CA LEU A 89 18.10 9.35 2.25
C LEU A 89 18.10 10.03 3.62
N ARG A 90 18.40 11.32 3.59
CA ARG A 90 18.49 12.14 4.81
C ARG A 90 17.10 12.61 5.23
N VAL A 91 16.86 12.60 6.53
CA VAL A 91 15.69 13.21 7.15
C VAL A 91 16.14 14.34 8.07
N ASP A 92 15.27 15.33 8.26
CA ASP A 92 15.58 16.45 9.13
C ASP A 92 15.84 15.98 10.56
N GLY A 93 16.99 16.37 11.12
CA GLY A 93 17.38 16.02 12.48
C GLY A 93 17.95 14.63 12.66
N ASP A 94 18.26 13.88 11.59
CA ASP A 94 18.95 12.58 11.71
C ASP A 94 20.37 12.74 12.30
N ASP A 95 20.84 11.69 12.99
CA ASP A 95 22.16 11.64 13.57
C ASP A 95 23.23 11.51 12.45
N PRO A 96 24.21 12.46 12.35
CA PRO A 96 25.29 12.36 11.36
C PRO A 96 26.15 11.08 11.48
N SER A 97 26.19 10.43 12.64
CA SER A 97 26.92 9.16 12.83
C SER A 97 26.18 7.95 12.24
N THR A 98 24.88 8.09 12.01
CA THR A 98 24.03 7.08 11.38
C THR A 98 23.14 7.74 10.31
N PRO A 99 23.73 8.18 9.18
CA PRO A 99 23.03 8.98 8.16
C PRO A 99 21.71 8.35 7.72
N GLY A 100 20.63 9.15 7.71
CA GLY A 100 19.30 8.74 7.29
C GLY A 100 18.53 7.84 8.26
N MET A 101 19.16 7.41 9.36
CA MET A 101 18.50 6.54 10.35
C MET A 101 17.46 7.31 11.15
N HIS A 102 16.21 6.92 11.05
CA HIS A 102 15.08 7.56 11.73
C HIS A 102 14.01 6.52 12.10
N ALA A 103 13.00 6.95 12.83
CA ALA A 103 11.79 6.20 13.08
C ALA A 103 10.59 7.13 12.95
N THR A 104 9.49 6.61 12.45
CA THR A 104 8.18 7.27 12.39
C THR A 104 7.23 6.63 13.39
N ASP A 105 6.25 7.38 13.90
CA ASP A 105 5.18 6.82 14.73
C ASP A 105 4.05 6.29 13.84
N THR A 106 4.41 5.45 12.85
CA THR A 106 3.48 4.90 11.86
C THR A 106 3.70 3.41 11.65
N LEU A 107 2.63 2.74 11.23
CA LEU A 107 2.70 1.45 10.58
C LEU A 107 2.65 1.71 9.07
N ASP A 108 3.72 1.30 8.36
CA ASP A 108 3.81 1.58 6.93
C ASP A 108 3.71 0.28 6.13
N PHE A 109 2.88 0.31 5.12
CA PHE A 109 2.71 -0.73 4.12
C PHE A 109 3.37 -0.28 2.82
N MET A 110 4.45 -0.94 2.44
CA MET A 110 5.24 -0.56 1.28
C MET A 110 5.38 -1.73 0.29
N VAL A 111 5.32 -1.42 -0.99
CA VAL A 111 5.68 -2.33 -2.09
C VAL A 111 6.54 -1.58 -3.10
N VAL A 112 7.63 -2.22 -3.55
CA VAL A 112 8.49 -1.70 -4.61
C VAL A 112 7.82 -1.98 -5.96
N LEU A 113 7.69 -0.95 -6.79
CA LEU A 113 7.05 -1.02 -8.11
C LEU A 113 8.10 -1.18 -9.23
N ASP A 114 9.23 -0.52 -9.10
CA ASP A 114 10.31 -0.53 -10.10
C ASP A 114 11.65 -0.21 -9.42
N GLY A 115 12.74 -0.76 -9.97
CA GLY A 115 14.08 -0.63 -9.39
C GLY A 115 14.25 -1.40 -8.08
N SER A 116 15.33 -1.13 -7.36
CA SER A 116 15.62 -1.79 -6.08
C SER A 116 16.11 -0.79 -5.04
N VAL A 117 15.79 -1.06 -3.78
CA VAL A 117 16.17 -0.21 -2.65
C VAL A 117 16.80 -1.02 -1.54
N VAL A 118 17.74 -0.43 -0.83
CA VAL A 118 18.33 -1.02 0.39
C VAL A 118 17.60 -0.46 1.60
N LEU A 119 17.01 -1.35 2.38
CA LEU A 119 16.49 -1.11 3.72
C LEU A 119 17.60 -1.38 4.74
N GLY A 120 18.08 -0.35 5.41
CA GLY A 120 19.01 -0.47 6.52
C GLY A 120 18.26 -0.47 7.86
N LEU A 121 18.54 -1.47 8.68
CA LEU A 121 17.99 -1.67 10.02
C LEU A 121 19.13 -1.81 11.05
N ASP A 122 18.82 -1.82 12.33
CA ASP A 122 19.85 -1.99 13.38
C ASP A 122 20.54 -3.38 13.33
N ASP A 123 19.92 -4.38 12.69
CA ASP A 123 20.47 -5.74 12.55
C ASP A 123 21.10 -6.01 11.16
N GLY A 124 21.19 -5.02 10.28
CA GLY A 124 21.81 -5.11 8.96
C GLY A 124 20.94 -4.58 7.81
N GLU A 125 21.38 -4.86 6.60
CA GLU A 125 20.76 -4.34 5.38
C GLU A 125 20.03 -5.44 4.61
N ARG A 126 18.95 -5.05 3.91
CA ARG A 126 18.18 -5.92 3.02
C ARG A 126 17.89 -5.20 1.71
N VAL A 127 18.13 -5.86 0.60
CA VAL A 127 17.73 -5.37 -0.72
C VAL A 127 16.28 -5.78 -0.95
N ILE A 128 15.45 -4.80 -1.33
CA ILE A 128 14.04 -5.00 -1.66
C ILE A 128 13.85 -4.67 -3.13
N GLY A 129 13.34 -5.62 -3.90
CA GLY A 129 13.13 -5.50 -5.34
C GLY A 129 11.66 -5.32 -5.74
N PRO A 130 11.38 -5.20 -7.05
CA PRO A 130 10.02 -5.05 -7.56
C PRO A 130 9.09 -6.19 -7.14
N GLY A 131 7.88 -5.86 -6.69
CA GLY A 131 6.90 -6.82 -6.19
C GLY A 131 7.20 -7.39 -4.80
N GLU A 132 8.25 -6.92 -4.12
CA GLU A 132 8.53 -7.28 -2.74
C GLU A 132 7.96 -6.24 -1.77
N TYR A 133 7.63 -6.69 -0.57
CA TYR A 133 6.86 -5.94 0.41
C TYR A 133 7.65 -5.65 1.68
N VAL A 134 7.38 -4.48 2.27
CA VAL A 134 7.87 -4.13 3.60
C VAL A 134 6.70 -3.72 4.49
N VAL A 135 6.64 -4.31 5.68
CA VAL A 135 5.77 -3.87 6.78
C VAL A 135 6.65 -3.21 7.82
N GLN A 136 6.69 -1.87 7.79
CA GLN A 136 7.49 -1.04 8.69
C GLN A 136 6.68 -0.71 9.94
N ARG A 137 7.14 -1.14 11.10
CA ARG A 137 6.36 -1.13 12.35
C ARG A 137 6.89 -0.11 13.37
N GLY A 138 7.13 1.13 12.94
CA GLY A 138 7.66 2.19 13.80
C GLY A 138 9.08 1.92 14.31
N THR A 139 9.84 1.09 13.63
CA THR A 139 11.22 0.75 13.98
C THR A 139 12.21 1.73 13.35
N ARG A 140 13.41 1.82 13.91
CA ARG A 140 14.50 2.58 13.29
C ARG A 140 14.88 1.96 11.97
N HIS A 141 14.99 2.79 10.95
CA HIS A 141 15.31 2.38 9.59
C HIS A 141 15.90 3.51 8.77
N ARG A 142 16.50 3.16 7.66
CA ARG A 142 16.98 4.08 6.63
C ARG A 142 16.89 3.47 5.24
N TRP A 143 16.90 4.31 4.23
CA TRP A 143 16.74 3.89 2.84
C TRP A 143 17.84 4.46 1.97
N ARG A 144 18.33 3.69 1.01
CA ARG A 144 19.17 4.16 -0.10
C ARG A 144 18.88 3.39 -1.36
N PRO A 145 19.17 3.95 -2.57
CA PRO A 145 19.11 3.15 -3.79
C PRO A 145 20.08 1.96 -3.71
N ALA A 146 19.71 0.86 -4.39
CA ALA A 146 20.56 -0.33 -4.45
C ALA A 146 21.63 -0.23 -5.53
N ASP A 147 21.34 0.50 -6.62
CA ASP A 147 22.21 0.64 -7.79
C ASP A 147 22.01 2.02 -8.46
N GLU A 148 22.59 2.21 -9.66
CA GLU A 148 22.51 3.45 -10.44
C GLU A 148 21.11 3.73 -11.01
N HIS A 149 20.21 2.74 -11.03
CA HIS A 149 18.84 2.93 -11.48
C HIS A 149 18.00 3.58 -10.39
N GLY A 150 17.07 4.42 -10.79
CA GLY A 150 16.08 4.97 -9.86
C GLY A 150 15.13 3.86 -9.40
N TRP A 151 14.44 4.11 -8.31
CA TRP A 151 13.45 3.19 -7.79
C TRP A 151 12.11 3.90 -7.50
N THR A 152 11.04 3.16 -7.64
CA THR A 152 9.67 3.63 -7.43
C THR A 152 8.96 2.71 -6.46
N TYR A 153 8.24 3.27 -5.50
CA TYR A 153 7.49 2.49 -4.53
C TYR A 153 6.17 3.16 -4.17
N PHE A 154 5.22 2.33 -3.79
CA PHE A 154 4.03 2.75 -3.09
C PHE A 154 4.25 2.61 -1.58
N VAL A 155 3.75 3.57 -0.82
CA VAL A 155 3.70 3.49 0.65
C VAL A 155 2.38 4.03 1.17
N ALA A 156 1.74 3.27 2.06
CA ALA A 156 0.64 3.74 2.90
C ALA A 156 1.13 3.81 4.35
N MET A 157 1.08 4.98 4.95
CA MET A 157 1.47 5.26 6.33
C MET A 157 0.23 5.43 7.18
N LEU A 158 0.09 4.59 8.21
CA LEU A 158 -1.04 4.58 9.14
C LEU A 158 -0.54 5.06 10.50
N ARG A 159 -1.02 6.22 10.95
CA ARG A 159 -0.64 6.72 12.27
C ARG A 159 -1.58 6.20 13.35
N PRO A 160 -1.05 5.64 14.46
CA PRO A 160 -1.84 5.17 15.57
C PRO A 160 -2.76 6.24 16.16
N ASP A 161 -3.94 5.81 16.63
CA ASP A 161 -4.82 6.65 17.44
C ASP A 161 -4.65 6.28 18.92
N PRO A 162 -4.01 7.12 19.73
CA PRO A 162 -3.78 6.81 21.15
C PRO A 162 -5.07 6.77 21.98
N THR A 163 -6.18 7.17 21.43
CA THR A 163 -7.47 7.24 22.15
C THR A 163 -8.34 5.99 21.97
N VAL A 164 -8.02 5.12 20.99
CA VAL A 164 -8.74 3.85 20.83
C VAL A 164 -8.27 2.80 21.83
N SER A 165 -9.15 1.87 22.18
CA SER A 165 -8.79 0.76 23.04
C SER A 165 -7.77 -0.16 22.36
N PRO A 166 -6.80 -0.71 23.12
CA PRO A 166 -5.90 -1.72 22.59
C PRO A 166 -6.69 -2.93 22.07
N VAL A 167 -6.26 -3.47 20.93
CA VAL A 167 -6.72 -4.78 20.49
C VAL A 167 -5.87 -5.82 21.21
N ASP A 168 -6.52 -6.73 21.97
CA ASP A 168 -5.85 -7.86 22.57
C ASP A 168 -5.53 -8.90 21.49
N GLY A 169 -4.26 -9.18 21.30
CA GLY A 169 -3.78 -10.19 20.39
C GLY A 169 -2.25 -10.24 20.37
N SER A 170 -1.69 -11.45 20.48
CA SER A 170 -0.28 -11.67 20.17
C SER A 170 -0.09 -11.52 18.67
N VAL A 171 0.90 -10.72 18.25
CA VAL A 171 1.34 -10.68 16.86
C VAL A 171 1.82 -12.07 16.48
N ARG A 172 1.08 -12.74 15.61
CA ARG A 172 1.51 -14.00 15.00
C ARG A 172 1.98 -13.70 13.59
N VAL A 173 3.14 -14.21 13.24
CA VAL A 173 3.68 -14.11 11.90
C VAL A 173 4.06 -15.50 11.46
N HIS A 174 3.44 -15.94 10.39
CA HIS A 174 3.71 -17.21 9.75
C HIS A 174 4.69 -16.94 8.60
N SER A 175 5.89 -17.53 8.69
CA SER A 175 6.83 -17.55 7.57
C SER A 175 6.83 -18.95 7.00
N THR A 176 6.23 -19.13 5.84
CA THR A 176 6.35 -20.42 5.09
C THR A 176 7.37 -20.25 4.00
N GLY A 177 8.37 -21.12 3.96
CA GLY A 177 9.57 -20.99 3.13
C GLY A 177 9.40 -21.02 1.61
N ASP A 178 8.18 -21.23 1.07
CA ASP A 178 7.96 -21.49 -0.35
C ASP A 178 6.85 -20.62 -1.00
N ALA A 179 6.38 -19.56 -0.35
CA ALA A 179 5.38 -18.67 -0.97
C ALA A 179 6.06 -17.75 -2.01
N PRO A 180 5.36 -17.41 -3.11
CA PRO A 180 5.95 -16.68 -4.23
C PRO A 180 6.22 -15.19 -3.94
N VAL A 181 5.79 -14.66 -2.79
CA VAL A 181 5.85 -13.23 -2.48
C VAL A 181 6.67 -13.00 -1.22
N ARG A 182 7.81 -12.33 -1.37
CA ARG A 182 8.67 -11.95 -0.23
C ARG A 182 8.14 -10.72 0.48
N ARG A 183 8.16 -10.77 1.81
CA ARG A 183 7.92 -9.60 2.67
C ARG A 183 9.00 -9.49 3.75
N VAL A 184 9.34 -8.27 4.09
CA VAL A 184 10.17 -7.94 5.24
C VAL A 184 9.29 -7.25 6.28
N ILE A 185 9.23 -7.81 7.49
CA ILE A 185 8.51 -7.23 8.61
C ILE A 185 9.53 -6.72 9.62
N THR A 186 9.55 -5.41 9.83
CA THR A 186 10.50 -4.82 10.76
C THR A 186 10.05 -5.02 12.20
N GLY A 187 11.01 -5.13 13.13
CA GLY A 187 10.74 -5.39 14.55
C GLY A 187 11.92 -6.05 15.23
N ALA A 188 11.67 -6.60 16.40
CA ALA A 188 12.63 -7.42 17.14
C ALA A 188 12.00 -8.79 17.46
N PRO A 189 12.32 -9.85 16.69
CA PRO A 189 13.25 -9.88 15.54
C PRO A 189 12.66 -9.27 14.27
N VAL A 190 13.53 -8.95 13.31
CA VAL A 190 13.13 -8.70 11.92
C VAL A 190 12.80 -10.04 11.28
N LEU A 191 11.71 -10.09 10.54
CA LEU A 191 11.30 -11.27 9.79
C LEU A 191 11.43 -10.98 8.29
N ASP A 192 12.20 -11.79 7.61
CA ASP A 192 12.44 -11.71 6.16
C ASP A 192 12.11 -13.06 5.55
N GLY A 193 11.07 -13.13 4.78
CA GLY A 193 10.58 -14.38 4.23
C GLY A 193 9.35 -14.25 3.38
N ALA A 194 8.79 -15.38 3.01
CA ALA A 194 7.61 -15.45 2.19
C ALA A 194 6.33 -15.16 2.97
N ALA A 195 5.41 -14.44 2.37
CA ALA A 195 4.05 -14.27 2.86
C ALA A 195 3.20 -15.49 2.50
N GLU A 196 2.30 -15.90 3.39
CA GLU A 196 1.44 -17.05 3.19
C GLU A 196 0.29 -16.73 2.22
N VAL A 197 0.03 -17.64 1.28
CA VAL A 197 -1.18 -17.58 0.45
C VAL A 197 -2.37 -17.99 1.31
N HIS A 198 -3.26 -17.04 1.56
CA HIS A 198 -4.42 -17.27 2.43
C HIS A 198 -5.62 -17.87 1.69
N LEU A 199 -5.78 -17.57 0.40
CA LEU A 199 -6.81 -18.12 -0.45
C LEU A 199 -6.25 -18.40 -1.84
N ALA A 200 -6.57 -19.59 -2.39
CA ALA A 200 -6.35 -19.93 -3.80
C ALA A 200 -7.59 -20.66 -4.32
N ASN A 201 -8.28 -20.07 -5.28
CA ASN A 201 -9.51 -20.62 -5.84
C ASN A 201 -9.74 -20.15 -7.28
N GLY A 202 -9.81 -21.09 -8.23
CA GLY A 202 -10.35 -20.87 -9.57
C GLY A 202 -9.71 -19.73 -10.37
N GLY A 203 -8.37 -19.56 -10.29
CA GLY A 203 -7.66 -18.48 -10.99
C GLY A 203 -7.56 -17.18 -10.18
N PHE A 204 -8.08 -17.15 -8.95
CA PHE A 204 -7.90 -16.07 -8.00
C PHE A 204 -7.03 -16.52 -6.83
N THR A 205 -6.02 -15.74 -6.45
CA THR A 205 -5.26 -15.96 -5.22
C THR A 205 -5.20 -14.71 -4.37
N MET A 206 -5.10 -14.87 -3.05
CA MET A 206 -4.91 -13.79 -2.11
C MET A 206 -3.82 -14.14 -1.11
N THR A 207 -2.87 -13.25 -0.98
CA THR A 207 -1.74 -13.35 -0.06
C THR A 207 -1.81 -12.19 0.92
N ASP A 208 -1.91 -12.48 2.21
CA ASP A 208 -1.98 -11.45 3.24
C ASP A 208 -0.58 -11.04 3.69
N MET A 209 -0.26 -9.76 3.55
CA MET A 209 1.01 -9.18 4.00
C MET A 209 0.94 -8.78 5.47
N TRP A 210 -0.19 -8.19 5.88
CA TRP A 210 -0.40 -7.74 7.25
C TRP A 210 -1.84 -7.33 7.51
N HIS A 211 -2.31 -7.49 8.75
CA HIS A 211 -3.56 -6.89 9.25
C HIS A 211 -3.37 -6.27 10.63
N THR A 212 -4.14 -5.23 10.94
CA THR A 212 -4.04 -4.55 12.25
C THR A 212 -4.87 -5.20 13.36
N GLY A 213 -5.80 -6.11 13.00
CA GLY A 213 -6.70 -6.79 13.94
C GLY A 213 -7.81 -5.91 14.52
N GLY A 214 -7.87 -4.63 14.14
CA GLY A 214 -8.80 -3.61 14.61
C GLY A 214 -8.18 -2.23 14.55
N PRO A 215 -8.75 -1.22 15.24
CA PRO A 215 -8.22 0.13 15.25
C PRO A 215 -6.77 0.18 15.66
N LEU A 216 -5.95 0.91 14.92
CA LEU A 216 -4.51 0.96 15.15
C LEU A 216 -4.19 1.85 16.35
N ARG A 217 -3.65 1.27 17.42
CA ARG A 217 -3.22 1.98 18.63
C ARG A 217 -1.70 2.15 18.72
N ARG A 218 -0.94 1.27 18.12
CA ARG A 218 0.53 1.28 18.11
C ARG A 218 1.05 0.84 16.74
N ALA A 219 2.12 1.46 16.25
CA ALA A 219 2.74 1.08 14.98
C ALA A 219 3.17 -0.41 14.92
N ALA A 220 3.50 -1.00 16.06
CA ALA A 220 3.86 -2.42 16.13
C ALA A 220 2.67 -3.40 16.17
N GLN A 221 1.43 -2.90 16.11
CA GLN A 221 0.22 -3.73 16.19
C GLN A 221 -0.02 -4.53 14.90
N GLY A 222 -0.65 -5.71 15.06
CA GLY A 222 -1.10 -6.54 13.95
C GLY A 222 -0.25 -7.76 13.71
N GLY A 223 -0.52 -8.48 12.65
CA GLY A 223 0.11 -9.76 12.29
C GLY A 223 -0.51 -10.39 11.05
N ASP A 224 -0.31 -11.68 10.89
CA ASP A 224 -1.04 -12.49 9.93
C ASP A 224 -2.45 -12.78 10.44
N PRO A 225 -3.46 -12.83 9.58
CA PRO A 225 -4.81 -13.16 10.00
C PRO A 225 -4.88 -14.57 10.56
N ASP A 226 -5.55 -14.71 11.71
CA ASP A 226 -5.89 -16.01 12.29
C ASP A 226 -7.33 -16.36 11.88
N GLY A 227 -7.55 -17.58 11.39
CA GLY A 227 -8.90 -18.08 11.13
C GLY A 227 -9.26 -18.15 9.64
N PRO A 228 -10.56 -18.32 9.34
CA PRO A 228 -11.02 -18.47 7.97
C PRO A 228 -10.80 -17.17 7.17
N TRP A 229 -10.68 -17.33 5.87
CA TRP A 229 -10.60 -16.21 4.96
C TRP A 229 -11.75 -15.22 5.14
N ALA A 230 -11.43 -13.93 5.11
CA ALA A 230 -12.40 -12.85 5.11
C ALA A 230 -12.09 -11.85 3.98
N LEU A 231 -13.15 -11.29 3.41
CA LEU A 231 -13.00 -10.28 2.34
C LEU A 231 -12.58 -8.93 2.91
N GLU A 232 -13.08 -8.55 4.08
CA GLU A 232 -12.94 -7.23 4.69
C GLU A 232 -12.16 -7.30 6.00
N PRO A 233 -11.43 -6.22 6.37
CA PRO A 233 -10.80 -6.12 7.66
C PRO A 233 -11.82 -6.07 8.80
N THR A 234 -11.36 -6.37 9.99
CA THR A 234 -12.17 -6.17 11.20
C THR A 234 -12.47 -4.69 11.43
N ALA A 235 -13.57 -4.40 12.12
CA ALA A 235 -14.03 -3.03 12.36
C ALA A 235 -12.91 -2.10 12.87
N GLY A 236 -12.73 -0.97 12.22
CA GLY A 236 -11.69 0.03 12.46
C GLY A 236 -10.28 -0.40 12.04
N GLY A 237 -10.14 -1.59 11.47
CA GLY A 237 -8.86 -2.15 11.05
C GLY A 237 -8.42 -1.78 9.65
N ALA A 238 -7.23 -2.27 9.30
CA ALA A 238 -6.67 -2.20 7.96
C ALA A 238 -5.98 -3.51 7.60
N TRP A 239 -5.99 -3.82 6.31
CA TRP A 239 -5.27 -4.95 5.71
C TRP A 239 -4.34 -4.48 4.61
N PHE A 240 -3.20 -5.17 4.49
CA PHE A 240 -2.28 -5.09 3.37
C PHE A 240 -2.21 -6.46 2.70
N ARG A 241 -2.54 -6.52 1.41
CA ARG A 241 -2.72 -7.75 0.64
C ARG A 241 -2.11 -7.66 -0.73
N GLN A 242 -1.82 -8.81 -1.32
CA GLN A 242 -1.70 -8.99 -2.76
C GLN A 242 -2.78 -9.95 -3.22
N TRP A 243 -3.42 -9.63 -4.33
CA TRP A 243 -4.28 -10.58 -5.02
C TRP A 243 -3.89 -10.72 -6.48
N THR A 244 -4.17 -11.89 -7.02
CA THR A 244 -3.95 -12.19 -8.43
C THR A 244 -5.23 -12.69 -9.07
N LEU A 245 -5.40 -12.37 -10.34
CA LEU A 245 -6.54 -12.84 -11.14
C LEU A 245 -6.03 -13.31 -12.49
N GLU A 246 -6.29 -14.57 -12.79
CA GLU A 246 -6.01 -15.15 -14.11
C GLU A 246 -7.02 -14.61 -15.14
N PRO A 247 -6.57 -14.37 -16.38
CA PRO A 247 -7.48 -14.05 -17.47
C PRO A 247 -8.54 -15.14 -17.64
N ALA A 248 -9.79 -14.72 -17.75
CA ALA A 248 -10.92 -15.60 -17.94
C ALA A 248 -11.88 -15.05 -19.00
N PRO A 249 -12.69 -15.87 -19.64
CA PRO A 249 -13.74 -15.38 -20.52
C PRO A 249 -14.66 -14.39 -19.82
N PRO A 250 -15.20 -13.40 -20.53
CA PRO A 250 -16.17 -12.46 -19.93
C PRO A 250 -17.30 -13.17 -19.22
N SER A 251 -17.63 -12.73 -18.03
CA SER A 251 -18.67 -13.31 -17.17
C SER A 251 -19.43 -12.20 -16.47
N ASP A 252 -20.72 -12.45 -16.23
CA ASP A 252 -21.54 -11.57 -15.38
C ASP A 252 -21.35 -11.83 -13.88
N ALA A 253 -20.54 -12.82 -13.51
CA ALA A 253 -20.15 -13.08 -12.13
C ALA A 253 -19.10 -12.11 -11.62
N GLY A 254 -18.86 -12.11 -10.30
CA GLY A 254 -17.79 -11.34 -9.67
C GLY A 254 -18.20 -9.94 -9.20
N TRP A 255 -19.45 -9.55 -9.36
CA TRP A 255 -19.99 -8.34 -8.75
C TRP A 255 -19.97 -8.46 -7.24
N HIS A 256 -19.41 -7.46 -6.57
CA HIS A 256 -19.39 -7.41 -5.11
C HIS A 256 -19.20 -5.97 -4.62
N ARG A 257 -19.46 -5.78 -3.33
CA ARG A 257 -19.28 -4.53 -2.62
C ARG A 257 -18.58 -4.82 -1.30
N THR A 258 -17.62 -3.99 -0.94
CA THR A 258 -16.95 -4.04 0.36
C THR A 258 -17.28 -2.80 1.18
N ARG A 259 -17.24 -2.92 2.51
CA ARG A 259 -17.39 -1.79 3.43
C ARG A 259 -16.04 -1.19 3.75
N THR A 260 -15.25 -0.93 2.70
CA THR A 260 -13.87 -0.51 2.80
C THR A 260 -13.58 0.66 1.87
N ILE A 261 -12.48 1.34 2.17
CA ILE A 261 -11.76 2.15 1.20
C ILE A 261 -10.53 1.35 0.83
N ASP A 262 -10.41 0.99 -0.44
CA ASP A 262 -9.32 0.18 -0.94
C ASP A 262 -8.41 1.02 -1.82
N LEU A 263 -7.11 0.88 -1.61
CA LEU A 263 -6.08 1.45 -2.46
C LEU A 263 -5.46 0.28 -3.24
N ASP A 264 -5.87 0.14 -4.49
CA ASP A 264 -5.46 -0.96 -5.37
C ASP A 264 -4.39 -0.47 -6.33
N ILE A 265 -3.18 -1.00 -6.20
CA ILE A 265 -2.02 -0.66 -7.03
C ILE A 265 -1.78 -1.80 -8.00
N VAL A 266 -1.92 -1.56 -9.29
CA VAL A 266 -1.63 -2.56 -10.32
C VAL A 266 -0.11 -2.74 -10.43
N LEU A 267 0.36 -3.96 -10.12
CA LEU A 267 1.78 -4.31 -10.19
C LEU A 267 2.13 -4.94 -11.54
N ARG A 268 1.24 -5.76 -12.08
CA ARG A 268 1.43 -6.49 -13.34
C ARG A 268 0.10 -6.80 -14.00
N GLY A 269 0.12 -6.94 -15.32
CA GLY A 269 -1.10 -7.17 -16.10
C GLY A 269 -1.94 -5.91 -16.25
N ARG A 270 -3.16 -6.07 -16.73
CA ARG A 270 -4.13 -4.98 -16.89
C ARG A 270 -5.48 -5.42 -16.35
N VAL A 271 -6.21 -4.47 -15.81
CA VAL A 271 -7.51 -4.70 -15.19
C VAL A 271 -8.56 -3.78 -15.79
N ARG A 272 -9.77 -4.27 -15.96
CA ARG A 272 -10.97 -3.48 -16.12
C ARG A 272 -11.74 -3.46 -14.82
N LEU A 273 -12.06 -2.27 -14.37
CA LEU A 273 -13.03 -2.02 -13.32
C LEU A 273 -14.37 -1.70 -13.97
N ASP A 274 -15.39 -2.49 -13.68
CA ASP A 274 -16.77 -2.23 -14.05
C ASP A 274 -17.55 -1.74 -12.83
N LEU A 275 -18.35 -0.69 -13.01
CA LEU A 275 -19.35 -0.20 -12.06
C LEU A 275 -20.76 -0.38 -12.64
N PRO A 276 -21.83 -0.36 -11.82
CA PRO A 276 -23.19 -0.40 -12.30
C PRO A 276 -23.50 0.70 -13.33
N GLY A 277 -24.48 0.48 -14.18
CA GLY A 277 -24.84 1.44 -15.22
C GLY A 277 -23.94 1.45 -16.46
N GLY A 278 -23.00 0.48 -16.57
CA GLY A 278 -22.12 0.35 -17.71
C GLY A 278 -20.90 1.30 -17.68
N ILE A 279 -20.59 1.84 -16.52
CA ILE A 279 -19.38 2.64 -16.30
C ILE A 279 -18.18 1.70 -16.23
N THR A 280 -17.15 1.95 -17.01
CA THR A 280 -15.94 1.12 -17.05
C THR A 280 -14.69 1.97 -17.14
N THR A 281 -13.60 1.50 -16.54
CA THR A 281 -12.26 2.05 -16.71
C THR A 281 -11.22 0.94 -16.70
N ASP A 282 -10.17 1.07 -17.51
CA ASP A 282 -9.06 0.12 -17.55
C ASP A 282 -7.85 0.73 -16.84
N ALA A 283 -7.12 -0.08 -16.08
CA ALA A 283 -5.89 0.32 -15.40
C ALA A 283 -4.75 -0.66 -15.71
N GLY A 284 -3.51 -0.19 -15.63
CA GLY A 284 -2.30 -0.96 -15.88
C GLY A 284 -1.22 -0.71 -14.82
N PRO A 285 -0.03 -1.32 -14.98
CA PRO A 285 1.04 -1.23 -13.99
C PRO A 285 1.39 0.21 -13.60
N GLY A 286 1.44 0.48 -12.29
CA GLY A 286 1.69 1.79 -11.71
C GLY A 286 0.46 2.68 -11.55
N ASP A 287 -0.69 2.32 -12.14
CA ASP A 287 -1.96 3.01 -11.85
C ASP A 287 -2.48 2.62 -10.46
N VAL A 288 -3.19 3.54 -9.84
CA VAL A 288 -3.85 3.32 -8.55
C VAL A 288 -5.35 3.52 -8.69
N ILE A 289 -6.11 2.57 -8.16
CA ILE A 289 -7.56 2.65 -8.05
C ILE A 289 -7.90 2.85 -6.57
N VAL A 290 -8.62 3.92 -6.26
CA VAL A 290 -9.18 4.19 -4.93
C VAL A 290 -10.64 3.77 -4.96
N GLN A 291 -10.90 2.55 -4.49
CA GLN A 291 -12.24 1.98 -4.44
C GLN A 291 -12.92 2.38 -3.13
N ARG A 292 -14.08 3.05 -3.22
CA ARG A 292 -14.77 3.62 -2.06
C ARG A 292 -16.16 3.02 -1.89
N GLY A 293 -16.19 1.71 -1.56
CA GLY A 293 -17.43 0.99 -1.23
C GLY A 293 -18.48 0.92 -2.33
N THR A 294 -18.13 1.17 -3.58
CA THR A 294 -19.03 1.02 -4.72
C THR A 294 -19.25 -0.46 -5.04
N ASP A 295 -20.39 -0.78 -5.62
CA ASP A 295 -20.58 -2.09 -6.26
C ASP A 295 -19.69 -2.16 -7.50
N HIS A 296 -18.92 -3.24 -7.65
CA HIS A 296 -17.92 -3.32 -8.71
C HIS A 296 -17.60 -4.75 -9.11
N ARG A 297 -16.91 -4.86 -10.25
CA ARG A 297 -16.37 -6.11 -10.76
C ARG A 297 -15.00 -5.87 -11.37
N TRP A 298 -14.09 -6.81 -11.12
CA TRP A 298 -12.75 -6.84 -11.69
C TRP A 298 -12.66 -7.85 -12.84
N THR A 299 -12.01 -7.45 -13.92
CA THR A 299 -11.72 -8.35 -15.06
C THR A 299 -10.28 -8.19 -15.47
N ALA A 300 -9.49 -9.27 -15.42
CA ALA A 300 -8.14 -9.27 -15.98
C ALA A 300 -8.21 -9.18 -17.52
N LEU A 301 -7.41 -8.28 -18.09
CA LEU A 301 -7.38 -8.01 -19.52
C LEU A 301 -6.13 -8.61 -20.16
N GLY A 302 -6.27 -9.13 -21.38
CA GLY A 302 -5.17 -9.77 -22.11
C GLY A 302 -4.96 -11.21 -21.67
N ASP A 303 -3.72 -11.66 -21.72
CA ASP A 303 -3.30 -13.05 -21.45
C ASP A 303 -2.33 -13.16 -20.25
N GLU A 304 -2.00 -12.04 -19.63
CA GLU A 304 -1.13 -11.99 -18.47
C GLU A 304 -1.92 -12.01 -17.16
N THR A 305 -1.47 -12.79 -16.17
CA THR A 305 -2.03 -12.78 -14.81
C THR A 305 -1.95 -11.37 -14.23
N LEU A 306 -3.09 -10.82 -13.84
CA LEU A 306 -3.18 -9.57 -13.10
C LEU A 306 -2.62 -9.77 -11.68
N VAL A 307 -1.79 -8.83 -11.23
CA VAL A 307 -1.26 -8.77 -9.86
C VAL A 307 -1.51 -7.37 -9.30
N VAL A 308 -2.19 -7.31 -8.16
CA VAL A 308 -2.56 -6.05 -7.50
C VAL A 308 -2.14 -6.11 -6.02
N ALA A 309 -1.48 -5.06 -5.56
CA ALA A 309 -1.29 -4.81 -4.13
C ALA A 309 -2.43 -3.93 -3.62
N THR A 310 -3.02 -4.29 -2.49
CA THR A 310 -4.17 -3.59 -1.93
C THR A 310 -3.97 -3.25 -0.47
N VAL A 311 -4.25 -1.99 -0.12
CA VAL A 311 -4.45 -1.58 1.27
C VAL A 311 -5.94 -1.31 1.47
N MET A 312 -6.57 -2.08 2.36
CA MET A 312 -7.98 -1.96 2.69
C MET A 312 -8.15 -1.32 4.05
N PHE A 313 -8.97 -0.30 4.14
CA PHE A 313 -9.37 0.33 5.41
C PHE A 313 -10.84 0.05 5.66
N ASP A 314 -11.18 -0.49 6.85
CA ASP A 314 -12.59 -0.53 7.27
C ASP A 314 -13.18 0.88 7.24
N ALA A 315 -14.35 1.02 6.65
CA ALA A 315 -15.00 2.31 6.43
C ALA A 315 -16.41 2.36 7.02
N VAL A 316 -16.83 3.56 7.36
CA VAL A 316 -18.20 3.84 7.84
C VAL A 316 -19.05 4.28 6.66
N TRP A 317 -20.30 3.84 6.65
CA TRP A 317 -21.32 4.19 5.63
C TRP A 317 -22.17 5.37 6.08
#